data_06366fc2554108fefda469572339cd25
#
_entry.id   06366fc2554108fefda469572339cd25
#
_cell.length_a   1.000
_cell.length_b   1.000
_cell.length_c   1.000
_cell.angle_alpha   90.00
_cell.angle_beta   90.00
_cell.angle_gamma   90.00
#
_symmetry.space_group_name_H-M   'P 1'
#
loop_
_entity.id
_entity.type
_entity.pdbx_description
1 polymer ?
#
loop_
_entity_poly.entity_id
_entity_poly.type
_entity_poly.pdbx_seq_one_letter_code
_entity_poly.pdbx_strand_id
1 'polypeptide(L)'
;MARTPARLAVALVLVTTLPVTAADWPQWNGGPTRNAVSPEKNPPTDFQLPVTEDGKIVKASRGVAWTAELGSRTVIPPVVAGGLVWVGTNARPPADDTVPAKDWDGGVLMCFREADGTPLWKQRTPRLATNYVEDFPQASLGSAPLVTGDRLWFTNNRCEVVCLDIAPVKNGTGDPREAWKRDLRKDFGVFQHLPLMAGGFAASVAADKDRLFIVTHNGVDETYVKVPAPDAPSLVCLDKATGKVLWTDNSPGKGILHCQVSSPLVCEVGGRPQVIVGQGDGWLRSFDPATGKLLWKFDLNPKDAEYELGGAGTRNYVMATPMLYDGRVYVPTGQDPEHSAGVAHLYCIDPTKAGDVSRELDAGPKKGKPNPNSAVVWYTPSEVPDDAPKIEVGKTKKRDLLRSREYYYCRTIATPTAHDGLLYTADVHGFVYCFDAKTGKLYWVEDTKDDVRGQPLWADGKVFIGTGYGDVFIFAHGKEKKLFAKIACDEPVRPGLVFANGTLYVTGESRLYAVWSAK
;
A
#
# COMPACT_ATOMS: atom_id res chain seq x y z
N MET A 1 -46.16 6.28 -65.87
CA MET A 1 -45.90 6.02 -64.48
C MET A 1 -44.40 5.70 -64.33
N ALA A 2 -43.59 6.69 -63.94
CA ALA A 2 -42.12 6.55 -63.78
C ALA A 2 -41.83 6.25 -62.36
N ARG A 3 -41.13 5.14 -62.07
CA ARG A 3 -40.65 4.76 -60.74
C ARG A 3 -39.27 5.39 -60.49
N THR A 4 -39.16 6.23 -59.44
CA THR A 4 -37.95 6.84 -58.98
C THR A 4 -37.19 5.83 -58.13
N PRO A 5 -35.88 5.62 -58.30
CA PRO A 5 -35.11 4.73 -57.42
C PRO A 5 -34.73 5.41 -56.06
N ALA A 6 -35.04 4.75 -54.98
CA ALA A 6 -34.62 5.16 -53.64
C ALA A 6 -33.09 4.97 -53.48
N ARG A 7 -32.38 6.05 -53.17
CA ARG A 7 -30.95 6.01 -52.82
C ARG A 7 -30.84 5.66 -51.33
N LEU A 8 -30.23 4.52 -51.05
CA LEU A 8 -29.84 4.10 -49.70
C LEU A 8 -28.58 4.89 -49.30
N ALA A 9 -28.69 5.79 -48.34
CA ALA A 9 -27.52 6.45 -47.75
C ALA A 9 -26.94 5.55 -46.64
N VAL A 10 -25.76 5.00 -46.87
CA VAL A 10 -24.99 4.30 -45.86
C VAL A 10 -24.25 5.35 -45.01
N ALA A 11 -24.69 5.54 -43.78
CA ALA A 11 -23.99 6.37 -42.83
C ALA A 11 -22.75 5.61 -42.28
N LEU A 12 -21.56 6.05 -42.68
CA LEU A 12 -20.29 5.56 -42.13
C LEU A 12 -20.12 6.16 -40.74
N VAL A 13 -20.33 5.37 -39.68
CA VAL A 13 -19.99 5.76 -38.31
C VAL A 13 -18.49 5.66 -38.15
N LEU A 14 -17.79 6.78 -38.21
CA LEU A 14 -16.39 6.86 -37.78
C LEU A 14 -16.37 6.70 -36.26
N VAL A 15 -15.99 5.51 -35.80
CA VAL A 15 -15.59 5.30 -34.39
C VAL A 15 -14.21 5.95 -34.24
N THR A 16 -14.17 7.18 -33.78
CA THR A 16 -12.93 7.81 -33.33
C THR A 16 -12.53 7.13 -32.01
N THR A 17 -11.57 6.21 -32.06
CA THR A 17 -10.85 5.77 -30.87
C THR A 17 -10.06 6.97 -30.34
N LEU A 18 -10.55 7.59 -29.27
CA LEU A 18 -9.74 8.54 -28.53
C LEU A 18 -8.47 7.81 -28.09
N PRO A 19 -7.28 8.39 -28.28
CA PRO A 19 -6.06 7.80 -27.76
C PRO A 19 -6.24 7.67 -26.24
N VAL A 20 -6.04 6.48 -25.70
CA VAL A 20 -5.91 6.29 -24.24
C VAL A 20 -4.70 7.12 -23.85
N THR A 21 -4.93 8.23 -23.15
CA THR A 21 -3.84 9.05 -22.63
C THR A 21 -3.10 8.23 -21.59
N ALA A 22 -1.80 8.10 -21.76
CA ALA A 22 -0.90 7.53 -20.77
C ALA A 22 -1.19 8.14 -19.39
N ALA A 23 -1.29 7.31 -18.37
CA ALA A 23 -1.68 7.73 -17.04
C ALA A 23 -0.53 7.54 -16.05
N ASP A 24 -0.08 8.64 -15.47
CA ASP A 24 0.88 8.65 -14.37
C ASP A 24 0.36 7.86 -13.15
N TRP A 25 1.29 7.38 -12.32
CA TRP A 25 1.05 6.75 -11.01
C TRP A 25 1.71 7.59 -9.91
N PRO A 26 1.15 8.77 -9.57
CA PRO A 26 1.88 9.84 -8.89
C PRO A 26 2.00 9.67 -7.37
N GLN A 27 1.45 8.62 -6.78
CA GLN A 27 1.46 8.35 -5.35
C GLN A 27 1.18 6.88 -5.03
N TRP A 28 1.28 6.51 -3.75
CA TRP A 28 0.90 5.20 -3.23
C TRP A 28 -0.48 4.77 -3.75
N ASN A 29 -0.55 3.58 -4.35
CA ASN A 29 -1.76 3.00 -4.95
C ASN A 29 -2.42 3.89 -6.04
N GLY A 30 -1.62 4.68 -6.76
CA GLY A 30 -2.01 5.43 -7.96
C GLY A 30 -2.74 6.73 -7.69
N GLY A 31 -3.80 6.72 -6.91
CA GLY A 31 -4.67 7.87 -6.73
C GLY A 31 -5.11 8.14 -5.28
N PRO A 32 -5.86 9.22 -5.05
CA PRO A 32 -6.33 9.61 -3.72
C PRO A 32 -7.28 8.58 -3.10
N THR A 33 -7.97 7.78 -3.90
CA THR A 33 -8.85 6.69 -3.43
C THR A 33 -8.09 5.49 -2.87
N ARG A 34 -6.78 5.43 -3.06
CA ARG A 34 -5.93 4.29 -2.66
C ARG A 34 -6.33 2.97 -3.32
N ASN A 35 -7.06 3.02 -4.42
CA ASN A 35 -7.49 1.86 -5.20
C ASN A 35 -6.54 1.64 -6.36
N ALA A 36 -5.75 0.57 -6.32
CA ALA A 36 -4.69 0.29 -7.29
C ALA A 36 -5.26 -0.21 -8.63
N VAL A 37 -5.98 0.66 -9.32
CA VAL A 37 -6.57 0.43 -10.65
C VAL A 37 -5.88 1.31 -11.67
N SER A 38 -5.25 0.70 -12.68
CA SER A 38 -4.73 1.42 -13.84
C SER A 38 -5.84 1.60 -14.88
N PRO A 39 -6.06 2.82 -15.42
CA PRO A 39 -7.01 3.04 -16.48
C PRO A 39 -6.50 2.57 -17.86
N GLU A 40 -5.24 2.19 -17.94
CA GLU A 40 -4.57 1.82 -19.18
C GLU A 40 -4.95 0.43 -19.69
N LYS A 41 -4.73 0.21 -20.98
CA LYS A 41 -5.06 -1.01 -21.69
C LYS A 41 -3.85 -1.85 -22.04
N ASN A 42 -4.09 -3.15 -22.26
CA ASN A 42 -3.09 -4.09 -22.75
C ASN A 42 -1.86 -4.20 -21.85
N PRO A 43 -1.99 -4.41 -20.51
CA PRO A 43 -0.82 -4.67 -19.68
C PRO A 43 -0.09 -5.92 -20.16
N PRO A 44 1.26 -5.96 -20.11
CA PRO A 44 2.01 -7.13 -20.53
C PRO A 44 1.69 -8.34 -19.65
N THR A 45 1.46 -9.48 -20.28
CA THR A 45 1.11 -10.75 -19.61
C THR A 45 1.98 -11.92 -20.06
N ASP A 46 2.75 -11.71 -21.12
CA ASP A 46 3.71 -12.66 -21.65
C ASP A 46 5.11 -12.04 -21.66
N PHE A 47 5.78 -12.12 -20.52
CA PHE A 47 7.15 -11.67 -20.33
C PHE A 47 7.92 -12.65 -19.46
N GLN A 48 9.22 -12.51 -19.42
CA GLN A 48 10.12 -13.31 -18.58
C GLN A 48 11.08 -12.37 -17.88
N LEU A 49 11.12 -12.45 -16.55
CA LEU A 49 12.16 -11.82 -15.76
C LEU A 49 13.41 -12.71 -15.74
N PRO A 50 14.60 -12.17 -15.52
CA PRO A 50 15.81 -12.98 -15.42
C PRO A 50 15.69 -13.92 -14.20
N VAL A 51 16.22 -15.13 -14.32
CA VAL A 51 16.35 -16.06 -13.20
C VAL A 51 17.84 -16.41 -13.07
N THR A 52 18.35 -16.27 -11.85
CA THR A 52 19.75 -16.49 -11.52
C THR A 52 19.86 -17.69 -10.57
N GLU A 53 20.73 -18.64 -10.89
CA GLU A 53 21.11 -19.78 -10.04
C GLU A 53 22.62 -19.77 -9.87
N ASP A 54 23.13 -19.89 -8.65
CA ASP A 54 24.56 -19.84 -8.32
C ASP A 54 25.31 -18.65 -8.95
N GLY A 55 24.68 -17.45 -8.96
CA GLY A 55 25.21 -16.23 -9.52
C GLY A 55 25.25 -16.16 -11.06
N LYS A 56 24.67 -17.16 -11.76
CA LYS A 56 24.58 -17.20 -13.22
C LYS A 56 23.14 -17.07 -13.69
N ILE A 57 22.92 -16.23 -14.72
CA ILE A 57 21.61 -16.14 -15.36
C ILE A 57 21.32 -17.47 -16.07
N VAL A 58 20.34 -18.25 -15.58
CA VAL A 58 19.85 -19.50 -16.18
C VAL A 58 18.68 -19.26 -17.12
N LYS A 59 17.93 -18.14 -16.92
CA LYS A 59 16.90 -17.69 -17.85
C LYS A 59 17.13 -16.20 -18.12
N ALA A 60 17.29 -15.84 -19.40
CA ALA A 60 17.37 -14.45 -19.80
C ALA A 60 16.00 -13.76 -19.75
N SER A 61 15.97 -12.45 -19.59
CA SER A 61 14.74 -11.65 -19.66
C SER A 61 14.16 -11.63 -21.09
N ARG A 62 12.83 -11.52 -21.18
CA ARG A 62 12.08 -11.31 -22.44
C ARG A 62 10.95 -10.30 -22.18
N GLY A 63 10.80 -9.35 -23.05
CA GLY A 63 9.78 -8.29 -22.90
C GLY A 63 10.15 -7.21 -21.86
N VAL A 64 11.31 -7.31 -21.22
CA VAL A 64 11.84 -6.28 -20.32
C VAL A 64 12.50 -5.19 -21.16
N ALA A 65 12.04 -3.96 -20.97
CA ALA A 65 12.58 -2.78 -21.65
C ALA A 65 13.90 -2.32 -21.04
N TRP A 66 13.92 -2.24 -19.71
CA TRP A 66 15.09 -1.90 -18.92
C TRP A 66 14.99 -2.47 -17.49
N THR A 67 16.11 -2.55 -16.84
CA THR A 67 16.26 -2.95 -15.43
C THR A 67 17.12 -1.92 -14.73
N ALA A 68 16.75 -1.55 -13.52
CA ALA A 68 17.54 -0.67 -12.67
C ALA A 68 17.92 -1.38 -11.37
N GLU A 69 19.19 -1.25 -10.97
CA GLU A 69 19.67 -1.73 -9.67
C GLU A 69 19.20 -0.77 -8.56
N LEU A 70 18.72 -1.36 -7.47
CA LEU A 70 18.26 -0.66 -6.27
C LEU A 70 19.20 -0.98 -5.09
N GLY A 71 18.81 -0.68 -3.87
CA GLY A 71 19.45 -1.21 -2.67
C GLY A 71 19.13 -2.68 -2.44
N SER A 72 19.58 -3.24 -1.33
CA SER A 72 19.31 -4.65 -0.99
C SER A 72 17.91 -4.91 -0.44
N ARG A 73 17.12 -3.87 -0.19
CA ARG A 73 15.77 -4.00 0.35
C ARG A 73 14.87 -2.86 -0.14
N THR A 74 13.88 -3.21 -0.93
CA THR A 74 12.82 -2.33 -1.42
C THR A 74 11.48 -2.88 -0.96
N VAL A 75 10.63 -2.05 -0.34
CA VAL A 75 9.36 -2.50 0.28
C VAL A 75 8.12 -1.78 -0.26
N ILE A 76 8.32 -0.80 -1.13
CA ILE A 76 7.25 -0.04 -1.77
C ILE A 76 7.42 -0.06 -3.29
N PRO A 77 6.32 -0.05 -4.07
CA PRO A 77 6.39 0.07 -5.52
C PRO A 77 6.80 1.49 -5.92
N PRO A 78 7.23 1.69 -7.19
CA PRO A 78 7.60 2.99 -7.69
C PRO A 78 6.42 3.95 -7.79
N VAL A 79 6.74 5.23 -7.80
CA VAL A 79 5.87 6.32 -8.25
C VAL A 79 6.35 6.77 -9.62
N VAL A 80 5.42 6.88 -10.57
CA VAL A 80 5.70 7.25 -11.97
C VAL A 80 4.95 8.52 -12.28
N ALA A 81 5.68 9.58 -12.60
CA ALA A 81 5.06 10.86 -12.91
C ALA A 81 5.96 11.77 -13.74
N GLY A 82 5.43 12.33 -14.82
CA GLY A 82 6.08 13.33 -15.63
C GLY A 82 7.37 12.84 -16.31
N GLY A 83 7.42 11.58 -16.74
CA GLY A 83 8.57 10.97 -17.40
C GLY A 83 9.67 10.50 -16.42
N LEU A 84 9.37 10.47 -15.12
CA LEU A 84 10.30 10.09 -14.07
C LEU A 84 9.73 8.92 -13.24
N VAL A 85 10.62 8.03 -12.80
CA VAL A 85 10.31 6.90 -11.91
C VAL A 85 11.05 7.11 -10.59
N TRP A 86 10.31 7.15 -9.49
CA TRP A 86 10.81 7.38 -8.14
C TRP A 86 10.67 6.14 -7.29
N VAL A 87 11.76 5.70 -6.66
CA VAL A 87 11.78 4.48 -5.83
C VAL A 87 12.47 4.75 -4.50
N GLY A 88 11.79 4.36 -3.41
CA GLY A 88 12.40 4.30 -2.08
C GLY A 88 13.04 2.92 -1.86
N THR A 89 14.30 2.91 -1.42
CA THR A 89 15.06 1.70 -1.11
C THR A 89 16.02 1.96 0.06
N ASN A 90 16.96 1.05 0.35
CA ASN A 90 18.04 1.30 1.33
C ASN A 90 19.39 1.56 0.64
N ALA A 91 20.37 1.98 1.42
CA ALA A 91 21.69 2.31 0.92
C ALA A 91 22.61 1.09 0.72
N ARG A 92 22.21 -0.09 1.22
CA ARG A 92 23.04 -1.29 1.13
C ARG A 92 23.08 -1.84 -0.28
N PRO A 93 24.26 -2.07 -0.88
CA PRO A 93 24.40 -2.81 -2.12
C PRO A 93 23.90 -4.27 -1.95
N PRO A 94 23.28 -4.88 -2.96
CA PRO A 94 22.72 -6.23 -2.86
C PRO A 94 23.72 -7.34 -2.51
N ALA A 95 24.98 -7.20 -2.87
CA ALA A 95 25.98 -8.27 -2.82
C ALA A 95 27.28 -7.91 -2.09
N ASP A 96 27.34 -6.82 -1.33
CA ASP A 96 28.60 -6.38 -0.71
C ASP A 96 28.55 -6.45 0.81
N ASP A 97 28.89 -7.62 1.37
CA ASP A 97 29.06 -7.83 2.80
C ASP A 97 30.40 -7.29 3.34
N THR A 98 31.28 -6.79 2.49
CA THR A 98 32.60 -6.28 2.88
C THR A 98 32.58 -4.82 3.31
N VAL A 99 31.55 -4.07 2.93
CA VAL A 99 31.39 -2.67 3.33
C VAL A 99 30.85 -2.60 4.77
N PRO A 100 31.53 -1.90 5.70
CA PRO A 100 31.04 -1.73 7.06
C PRO A 100 29.60 -1.16 7.10
N ALA A 101 28.75 -1.68 7.98
CA ALA A 101 27.35 -1.28 8.11
C ALA A 101 27.15 0.25 8.22
N LYS A 102 28.07 0.94 8.90
CA LYS A 102 28.06 2.41 9.04
C LYS A 102 28.16 3.18 7.71
N ASP A 103 28.72 2.56 6.67
CA ASP A 103 29.01 3.23 5.39
C ASP A 103 27.88 3.08 4.37
N TRP A 104 26.98 2.09 4.55
CA TRP A 104 25.84 1.86 3.65
C TRP A 104 24.45 1.94 4.32
N ASP A 105 24.40 2.27 5.60
CA ASP A 105 23.16 2.28 6.39
C ASP A 105 22.32 3.54 6.14
N GLY A 106 21.01 3.37 5.97
CA GLY A 106 20.04 4.45 5.77
C GLY A 106 19.09 4.22 4.59
N GLY A 107 18.08 5.08 4.49
CA GLY A 107 17.13 5.09 3.39
C GLY A 107 17.65 5.85 2.17
N VAL A 108 17.21 5.47 0.99
CA VAL A 108 17.57 6.13 -0.28
C VAL A 108 16.32 6.39 -1.10
N LEU A 109 16.16 7.60 -1.62
CA LEU A 109 15.25 7.91 -2.70
C LEU A 109 16.03 8.00 -4.01
N MET A 110 15.60 7.20 -5.01
CA MET A 110 16.22 7.17 -6.35
C MET A 110 15.26 7.72 -7.39
N CYS A 111 15.80 8.34 -8.43
CA CYS A 111 15.08 8.84 -9.60
C CYS A 111 15.69 8.29 -10.87
N PHE A 112 14.84 7.72 -11.73
CA PHE A 112 15.22 7.20 -13.03
C PHE A 112 14.43 7.88 -14.14
N ARG A 113 15.02 7.95 -15.35
CA ARG A 113 14.27 8.32 -16.54
C ARG A 113 13.32 7.19 -16.92
N GLU A 114 12.07 7.50 -17.11
CA GLU A 114 11.01 6.51 -17.40
C GLU A 114 11.30 5.75 -18.72
N ALA A 115 11.77 6.44 -19.73
CA ALA A 115 11.94 5.90 -21.07
C ALA A 115 12.98 4.76 -21.17
N ASP A 116 14.02 4.79 -20.34
CA ASP A 116 15.20 3.92 -20.52
C ASP A 116 15.83 3.44 -19.20
N GLY A 117 15.29 3.82 -18.05
CA GLY A 117 15.82 3.45 -16.74
C GLY A 117 17.14 4.13 -16.37
N THR A 118 17.59 5.15 -17.13
CA THR A 118 18.81 5.90 -16.81
C THR A 118 18.70 6.49 -15.41
N PRO A 119 19.62 6.20 -14.46
CA PRO A 119 19.63 6.84 -13.16
C PRO A 119 19.94 8.33 -13.31
N LEU A 120 19.04 9.18 -12.81
CA LEU A 120 19.18 10.63 -12.91
C LEU A 120 19.66 11.25 -11.60
N TRP A 121 19.20 10.70 -10.47
CA TRP A 121 19.52 11.26 -9.17
C TRP A 121 19.24 10.24 -8.05
N LYS A 122 19.94 10.41 -6.92
CA LYS A 122 19.66 9.69 -5.68
C LYS A 122 19.99 10.55 -4.46
N GLN A 123 19.20 10.39 -3.40
CA GLN A 123 19.46 11.00 -2.09
C GLN A 123 19.49 9.94 -1.02
N ARG A 124 20.59 9.86 -0.29
CA ARG A 124 20.71 9.03 0.92
C ARG A 124 20.35 9.85 2.15
N THR A 125 19.54 9.26 3.02
CA THR A 125 19.28 9.76 4.37
C THR A 125 19.98 8.81 5.35
N PRO A 126 21.06 9.24 6.03
CA PRO A 126 21.79 8.40 6.97
C PRO A 126 20.87 7.92 8.11
N ARG A 127 21.10 6.70 8.59
CA ARG A 127 20.38 6.12 9.72
C ARG A 127 20.49 7.00 10.97
N LEU A 128 19.46 6.96 11.81
CA LEU A 128 19.51 7.51 13.17
C LEU A 128 20.49 6.68 14.02
N ALA A 129 21.36 7.35 14.78
CA ALA A 129 22.22 6.70 15.76
C ALA A 129 21.45 6.49 17.09
N THR A 130 20.31 5.81 17.01
CA THR A 130 19.40 5.54 18.13
C THR A 130 19.23 4.03 18.34
N ASN A 131 18.15 3.63 18.99
CA ASN A 131 17.81 2.23 19.19
C ASN A 131 17.37 1.53 17.89
N TYR A 132 17.20 0.21 18.00
CA TYR A 132 16.93 -0.66 16.86
C TYR A 132 15.56 -0.41 16.21
N VAL A 133 14.51 -0.10 16.98
CA VAL A 133 13.13 0.03 16.45
C VAL A 133 12.86 1.37 15.78
N GLU A 134 13.60 2.42 16.13
CA GLU A 134 13.41 3.73 15.51
C GLU A 134 13.96 3.79 14.08
N ASP A 135 15.08 3.13 13.81
CA ASP A 135 15.69 3.07 12.48
C ASP A 135 16.65 1.87 12.45
N PHE A 136 16.12 0.68 12.19
CA PHE A 136 16.91 -0.52 12.20
C PHE A 136 17.88 -0.61 11.00
N PRO A 137 19.01 -1.33 11.14
CA PRO A 137 19.95 -1.57 10.05
C PRO A 137 19.24 -2.17 8.83
N GLN A 138 19.57 -1.68 7.64
CA GLN A 138 18.96 -2.10 6.37
C GLN A 138 17.49 -1.70 6.17
N ALA A 139 16.91 -0.84 7.04
CA ALA A 139 15.59 -0.29 6.77
C ALA A 139 15.58 0.44 5.42
N SER A 140 14.55 0.17 4.64
CA SER A 140 14.26 0.89 3.40
C SER A 140 13.71 2.28 3.70
N LEU A 141 13.77 3.20 2.72
CA LEU A 141 12.86 4.33 2.69
C LEU A 141 11.46 3.78 2.35
N GLY A 142 10.68 3.46 3.37
CA GLY A 142 9.44 2.71 3.26
C GLY A 142 8.21 3.55 2.93
N SER A 143 8.34 4.87 2.75
CA SER A 143 7.27 5.80 2.37
C SER A 143 7.32 6.09 0.88
N ALA A 144 6.25 5.78 0.15
CA ALA A 144 6.14 6.17 -1.25
C ALA A 144 6.02 7.70 -1.37
N PRO A 145 6.75 8.33 -2.29
CA PRO A 145 6.60 9.76 -2.54
C PRO A 145 5.23 10.08 -3.15
N LEU A 146 4.83 11.34 -3.04
CA LEU A 146 3.71 11.95 -3.74
C LEU A 146 4.25 13.01 -4.68
N VAL A 147 3.87 12.96 -5.95
CA VAL A 147 4.29 13.92 -6.98
C VAL A 147 3.08 14.71 -7.47
N THR A 148 3.22 16.04 -7.54
CA THR A 148 2.22 16.91 -8.17
C THR A 148 2.94 18.05 -8.89
N GLY A 149 2.84 18.09 -10.22
CA GLY A 149 3.54 19.07 -11.05
C GLY A 149 5.05 18.95 -10.90
N ASP A 150 5.69 19.98 -10.40
CA ASP A 150 7.14 20.04 -10.18
C ASP A 150 7.53 19.90 -8.69
N ARG A 151 6.63 19.33 -7.89
CA ARG A 151 6.86 19.09 -6.46
C ARG A 151 6.74 17.61 -6.12
N LEU A 152 7.62 17.16 -5.22
CA LEU A 152 7.62 15.82 -4.65
C LEU A 152 7.68 15.92 -3.13
N TRP A 153 6.85 15.14 -2.42
CA TRP A 153 6.86 15.04 -0.96
C TRP A 153 7.01 13.58 -0.53
N PHE A 154 7.81 13.34 0.50
CA PHE A 154 7.97 12.03 1.12
C PHE A 154 8.37 12.16 2.59
N THR A 155 8.20 11.08 3.34
CA THR A 155 8.75 10.95 4.69
C THR A 155 9.95 10.02 4.63
N ASN A 156 11.10 10.47 5.14
CA ASN A 156 12.31 9.65 5.17
C ASN A 156 12.40 8.78 6.44
N ASN A 157 13.44 7.92 6.51
CA ASN A 157 13.67 7.01 7.65
C ASN A 157 13.98 7.73 8.97
N ARG A 158 14.17 9.05 8.97
CA ARG A 158 14.39 9.88 10.17
C ARG A 158 13.12 10.58 10.66
N CYS A 159 11.94 10.20 10.12
CA CYS A 159 10.66 10.88 10.37
C CYS A 159 10.69 12.38 9.97
N GLU A 160 11.47 12.72 8.94
CA GLU A 160 11.47 14.05 8.35
C GLU A 160 10.56 14.07 7.13
N VAL A 161 9.64 15.03 7.04
CA VAL A 161 8.84 15.29 5.85
C VAL A 161 9.64 16.23 4.95
N VAL A 162 9.91 15.82 3.73
CA VAL A 162 10.72 16.56 2.78
C VAL A 162 9.88 16.94 1.57
N CYS A 163 9.99 18.19 1.14
CA CYS A 163 9.47 18.71 -0.12
C CYS A 163 10.63 19.04 -1.06
N LEU A 164 10.63 18.41 -2.23
CA LEU A 164 11.59 18.70 -3.29
C LEU A 164 10.94 19.49 -4.43
N ASP A 165 11.68 20.44 -4.99
CA ASP A 165 11.45 20.98 -6.32
C ASP A 165 12.15 20.07 -7.33
N ILE A 166 11.37 19.35 -8.14
CA ILE A 166 11.87 18.36 -9.11
C ILE A 166 11.95 18.92 -10.53
N ALA A 167 11.60 20.19 -10.76
CA ALA A 167 11.70 20.81 -12.09
C ALA A 167 13.11 20.69 -12.70
N PRO A 168 14.22 20.87 -11.96
CA PRO A 168 15.54 20.72 -12.54
C PRO A 168 15.81 19.33 -13.12
N VAL A 169 15.53 18.25 -12.39
CA VAL A 169 15.77 16.89 -12.89
C VAL A 169 14.81 16.52 -14.02
N LYS A 170 13.57 16.96 -13.94
CA LYS A 170 12.55 16.76 -14.99
C LYS A 170 12.95 17.42 -16.32
N ASN A 171 13.55 18.61 -16.25
CA ASN A 171 13.98 19.36 -17.42
C ASN A 171 15.45 19.08 -17.84
N GLY A 172 16.16 18.20 -17.15
CA GLY A 172 17.56 17.89 -17.43
C GLY A 172 18.53 19.04 -17.15
N THR A 173 18.18 19.97 -16.25
CA THR A 173 18.97 21.17 -15.94
C THR A 173 19.73 21.08 -14.61
N GLY A 174 19.57 19.99 -13.87
CA GLY A 174 20.26 19.75 -12.60
C GLY A 174 19.47 18.85 -11.65
N ASP A 175 19.94 18.79 -10.41
CA ASP A 175 19.37 17.97 -9.34
C ASP A 175 18.11 18.59 -8.72
N PRO A 176 17.22 17.77 -8.11
CA PRO A 176 16.14 18.27 -7.27
C PRO A 176 16.67 19.15 -6.13
N ARG A 177 15.87 20.16 -5.74
CA ARG A 177 16.21 21.09 -4.66
C ARG A 177 15.27 20.92 -3.49
N GLU A 178 15.79 20.89 -2.27
CA GLU A 178 14.94 20.94 -1.07
C GLU A 178 14.21 22.29 -1.02
N ALA A 179 12.89 22.26 -1.11
CA ALA A 179 12.05 23.46 -0.97
C ALA A 179 11.78 23.74 0.50
N TRP A 180 11.46 22.71 1.28
CA TRP A 180 11.33 22.76 2.72
C TRP A 180 11.44 21.35 3.33
N LYS A 181 11.75 21.29 4.62
CA LYS A 181 11.82 20.07 5.42
C LYS A 181 11.27 20.30 6.83
N ARG A 182 10.59 19.28 7.41
CA ARG A 182 10.09 19.25 8.78
C ARG A 182 10.59 18.01 9.49
N ASP A 183 11.24 18.16 10.61
CA ASP A 183 11.68 17.08 11.48
C ASP A 183 10.60 16.86 12.56
N LEU A 184 9.77 15.81 12.37
CA LEU A 184 8.64 15.54 13.27
C LEU A 184 9.10 15.05 14.65
N ARG A 185 10.26 14.43 14.75
CA ARG A 185 10.85 14.03 16.03
C ARG A 185 11.25 15.24 16.85
N LYS A 186 11.93 16.19 16.21
CA LYS A 186 12.36 17.44 16.85
C LYS A 186 11.19 18.34 17.19
N ASP A 187 10.22 18.46 16.27
CA ASP A 187 9.11 19.39 16.42
C ASP A 187 8.06 18.91 17.43
N PHE A 188 7.88 17.59 17.58
CA PHE A 188 6.78 17.01 18.38
C PHE A 188 7.22 15.96 19.40
N GLY A 189 8.51 15.62 19.46
CA GLY A 189 9.00 14.57 20.37
C GLY A 189 8.54 13.15 19.99
N VAL A 190 8.22 12.91 18.72
CA VAL A 190 7.79 11.59 18.24
C VAL A 190 8.83 10.53 18.53
N PHE A 191 8.41 9.40 19.07
CA PHE A 191 9.21 8.19 19.15
C PHE A 191 8.81 7.26 17.99
N GLN A 192 9.60 7.30 16.93
CA GLN A 192 9.35 6.52 15.74
C GLN A 192 9.55 5.02 16.00
N HIS A 193 8.62 4.19 15.53
CA HIS A 193 8.77 2.74 15.48
C HIS A 193 8.47 2.24 14.06
N LEU A 194 9.48 1.67 13.40
CA LEU A 194 9.34 1.07 12.08
C LEU A 194 9.27 -0.46 12.20
N PRO A 195 8.26 -1.12 11.61
CA PRO A 195 8.09 -2.56 11.76
C PRO A 195 9.18 -3.33 11.00
N LEU A 196 9.95 -4.13 11.72
CA LEU A 196 11.08 -4.90 11.20
C LEU A 196 10.65 -5.93 10.15
N MET A 197 9.62 -6.72 10.44
CA MET A 197 9.13 -7.79 9.54
C MET A 197 8.52 -7.24 8.24
N ALA A 198 8.06 -6.00 8.25
CA ALA A 198 7.61 -5.31 7.05
C ALA A 198 8.77 -4.64 6.26
N GLY A 199 10.03 -4.84 6.68
CA GLY A 199 11.22 -4.32 5.99
C GLY A 199 11.41 -2.81 6.12
N GLY A 200 10.79 -2.17 7.13
CA GLY A 200 10.78 -0.72 7.29
C GLY A 200 9.66 -0.05 6.49
N PHE A 201 8.60 -0.78 6.15
CA PHE A 201 7.39 -0.20 5.56
C PHE A 201 6.89 0.94 6.44
N ALA A 202 6.63 2.08 5.83
CA ALA A 202 6.18 3.30 6.47
C ALA A 202 4.95 3.85 5.76
N ALA A 203 4.13 4.60 6.50
CA ALA A 203 2.98 5.27 5.90
C ALA A 203 3.43 6.25 4.82
N SER A 204 2.76 6.21 3.67
CA SER A 204 3.01 7.12 2.56
C SER A 204 2.22 8.41 2.73
N VAL A 205 2.77 9.49 2.22
CA VAL A 205 2.15 10.82 2.25
C VAL A 205 0.82 10.81 1.50
N ALA A 206 -0.18 11.48 2.06
CA ALA A 206 -1.44 11.77 1.40
C ALA A 206 -1.63 13.28 1.29
N ALA A 207 -2.38 13.73 0.29
CA ALA A 207 -2.65 15.15 0.10
C ALA A 207 -4.04 15.42 -0.46
N ASP A 208 -4.58 16.56 -0.12
CA ASP A 208 -5.57 17.24 -0.94
C ASP A 208 -4.90 18.38 -1.77
N LYS A 209 -5.70 19.33 -2.23
CA LYS A 209 -5.18 20.44 -3.02
C LYS A 209 -4.07 21.21 -2.31
N ASP A 210 -4.27 21.56 -1.04
CA ASP A 210 -3.45 22.53 -0.32
C ASP A 210 -2.75 21.95 0.92
N ARG A 211 -3.08 20.72 1.34
CA ARG A 211 -2.63 20.10 2.59
C ARG A 211 -1.98 18.75 2.37
N LEU A 212 -1.03 18.43 3.25
CA LEU A 212 -0.44 17.11 3.40
C LEU A 212 -0.90 16.48 4.70
N PHE A 213 -1.11 15.17 4.68
CA PHE A 213 -1.48 14.37 5.84
C PHE A 213 -0.43 13.30 6.05
N ILE A 214 0.23 13.35 7.21
CA ILE A 214 1.43 12.58 7.54
C ILE A 214 1.17 11.77 8.80
N VAL A 215 1.37 10.46 8.72
CA VAL A 215 1.45 9.58 9.90
C VAL A 215 2.87 9.66 10.44
N THR A 216 3.02 9.84 11.74
CA THR A 216 4.33 10.10 12.36
C THR A 216 5.11 8.85 12.74
N HIS A 217 4.51 7.67 12.62
CA HIS A 217 5.05 6.38 13.06
C HIS A 217 5.33 6.32 14.58
N ASN A 218 4.71 7.22 15.38
CA ASN A 218 4.83 7.15 16.84
C ASN A 218 4.40 5.77 17.34
N GLY A 219 5.21 5.12 18.18
CA GLY A 219 5.02 3.73 18.54
C GLY A 219 5.54 3.35 19.93
N VAL A 220 5.74 2.05 20.14
CA VAL A 220 6.28 1.47 21.38
C VAL A 220 7.81 1.45 21.35
N ASP A 221 8.43 1.36 22.50
CA ASP A 221 9.89 1.23 22.64
C ASP A 221 10.39 -0.18 22.26
N GLU A 222 11.69 -0.36 22.19
CA GLU A 222 12.36 -1.62 21.84
C GLU A 222 12.12 -2.76 22.83
N THR A 223 11.63 -2.45 24.03
CA THR A 223 11.30 -3.45 25.05
C THR A 223 9.83 -3.89 24.99
N TYR A 224 9.03 -3.21 24.18
CA TYR A 224 7.56 -3.42 24.05
C TYR A 224 6.79 -3.29 25.36
N VAL A 225 7.28 -2.45 26.30
CA VAL A 225 6.64 -2.25 27.61
C VAL A 225 6.02 -0.88 27.80
N LYS A 226 6.30 0.07 26.93
CA LYS A 226 5.72 1.42 27.01
C LYS A 226 5.62 2.11 25.65
N VAL A 227 4.74 3.10 25.57
CA VAL A 227 4.72 4.13 24.52
C VAL A 227 5.52 5.32 25.05
N PRO A 228 6.74 5.59 24.56
CA PRO A 228 7.60 6.65 25.11
C PRO A 228 7.02 8.05 24.99
N ALA A 229 6.29 8.30 23.90
CA ALA A 229 5.74 9.62 23.56
C ALA A 229 4.21 9.57 23.35
N PRO A 230 3.40 9.27 24.39
CA PRO A 230 1.96 9.07 24.22
C PRO A 230 1.20 10.37 23.87
N ASP A 231 1.79 11.52 24.16
CA ASP A 231 1.20 12.84 23.86
C ASP A 231 1.65 13.39 22.50
N ALA A 232 2.65 12.76 21.86
CA ALA A 232 3.08 13.13 20.52
C ALA A 232 2.00 12.80 19.48
N PRO A 233 1.85 13.62 18.43
CA PRO A 233 0.83 13.38 17.41
C PRO A 233 1.10 12.08 16.65
N SER A 234 0.02 11.39 16.31
CA SER A 234 -0.02 10.24 15.41
C SER A 234 -0.29 10.64 13.97
N LEU A 235 -1.01 11.75 13.78
CA LEU A 235 -1.33 12.34 12.48
C LEU A 235 -1.04 13.84 12.52
N VAL A 236 -0.36 14.34 11.48
CA VAL A 236 -0.02 15.77 11.31
C VAL A 236 -0.55 16.25 9.97
N CYS A 237 -1.24 17.39 9.97
CA CYS A 237 -1.61 18.10 8.76
C CYS A 237 -0.67 19.29 8.55
N LEU A 238 -0.06 19.36 7.37
CA LEU A 238 0.83 20.43 6.97
C LEU A 238 0.24 21.21 5.79
N ASP A 239 0.54 22.50 5.72
CA ASP A 239 0.41 23.28 4.50
C ASP A 239 1.36 22.71 3.44
N LYS A 240 0.82 22.35 2.29
CA LYS A 240 1.54 21.64 1.23
C LYS A 240 2.68 22.46 0.61
N ALA A 241 2.51 23.78 0.54
CA ALA A 241 3.48 24.67 -0.08
C ALA A 241 4.65 25.02 0.87
N THR A 242 4.38 25.18 2.16
CA THR A 242 5.33 25.75 3.12
C THR A 242 5.81 24.79 4.21
N GLY A 243 5.15 23.64 4.39
CA GLY A 243 5.41 22.71 5.49
C GLY A 243 4.94 23.22 6.85
N LYS A 244 4.17 24.34 6.91
CA LYS A 244 3.62 24.85 8.18
C LYS A 244 2.60 23.88 8.75
N VAL A 245 2.67 23.61 10.06
CA VAL A 245 1.69 22.79 10.77
C VAL A 245 0.34 23.53 10.82
N LEU A 246 -0.72 22.86 10.37
CA LEU A 246 -2.09 23.38 10.40
C LEU A 246 -2.87 22.79 11.59
N TRP A 247 -2.79 21.49 11.81
CA TRP A 247 -3.37 20.81 12.95
C TRP A 247 -2.68 19.44 13.19
N THR A 248 -2.90 18.85 14.35
CA THR A 248 -2.38 17.54 14.74
C THR A 248 -3.44 16.73 15.47
N ASP A 249 -3.29 15.40 15.47
CA ASP A 249 -4.11 14.45 16.23
C ASP A 249 -3.22 13.42 16.92
N ASN A 250 -3.50 13.15 18.21
CA ASN A 250 -2.85 12.12 19.01
C ASN A 250 -3.85 11.11 19.60
N SER A 251 -4.99 10.90 18.95
CA SER A 251 -6.11 10.07 19.44
C SER A 251 -5.72 8.69 19.98
N PRO A 252 -4.76 7.94 19.38
CA PRO A 252 -4.30 6.68 19.95
C PRO A 252 -3.63 6.84 21.33
N GLY A 253 -2.78 7.84 21.47
CA GLY A 253 -2.07 8.12 22.72
C GLY A 253 -1.42 6.88 23.35
N LYS A 254 -1.75 6.59 24.61
CA LYS A 254 -1.30 5.39 25.33
C LYS A 254 -1.89 4.08 24.78
N GLY A 255 -2.91 4.15 23.93
CA GLY A 255 -3.55 2.99 23.30
C GLY A 255 -2.80 2.42 22.10
N ILE A 256 -1.68 3.02 21.68
CA ILE A 256 -0.84 2.45 20.63
C ILE A 256 -0.37 1.05 21.04
N LEU A 257 -0.63 0.06 20.17
CA LEU A 257 -0.27 -1.35 20.41
C LEU A 257 1.18 -1.65 20.02
N HIS A 258 1.61 -1.13 18.85
CA HIS A 258 2.93 -1.40 18.31
C HIS A 258 3.46 -0.19 17.53
N CYS A 259 3.04 0.01 16.29
CA CYS A 259 3.45 1.10 15.40
C CYS A 259 2.26 1.68 14.64
N GLN A 260 2.51 2.67 13.78
CA GLN A 260 1.50 3.32 12.96
C GLN A 260 2.00 3.45 11.53
N VAL A 261 1.52 2.59 10.63
CA VAL A 261 2.03 2.47 9.25
C VAL A 261 0.94 2.53 8.18
N SER A 262 -0.32 2.63 8.58
CA SER A 262 -1.45 2.80 7.63
C SER A 262 -1.41 4.18 7.00
N SER A 263 -1.32 4.25 5.67
CA SER A 263 -1.30 5.53 4.95
C SER A 263 -2.68 6.21 4.98
N PRO A 264 -2.77 7.53 5.07
CA PRO A 264 -4.05 8.21 5.03
C PRO A 264 -4.74 8.07 3.66
N LEU A 265 -6.06 7.93 3.69
CA LEU A 265 -6.97 8.04 2.56
C LEU A 265 -7.60 9.43 2.58
N VAL A 266 -7.45 10.19 1.50
CA VAL A 266 -8.10 11.50 1.33
C VAL A 266 -9.21 11.37 0.32
N CYS A 267 -10.44 11.68 0.70
CA CYS A 267 -11.60 11.48 -0.15
C CYS A 267 -12.73 12.48 0.15
N GLU A 268 -13.69 12.52 -0.74
CA GLU A 268 -14.96 13.18 -0.52
C GLU A 268 -16.10 12.19 -0.74
N VAL A 269 -16.97 12.03 0.25
CA VAL A 269 -18.14 11.15 0.15
C VAL A 269 -19.38 11.88 0.66
N GLY A 270 -20.44 11.87 -0.14
CA GLY A 270 -21.67 12.58 0.19
C GLY A 270 -21.47 14.10 0.34
N GLY A 271 -20.57 14.70 -0.44
CA GLY A 271 -20.23 16.13 -0.39
C GLY A 271 -19.40 16.52 0.85
N ARG A 272 -18.89 15.55 1.63
CA ARG A 272 -18.07 15.79 2.81
C ARG A 272 -16.64 15.36 2.58
N PRO A 273 -15.67 16.29 2.53
CA PRO A 273 -14.25 15.97 2.51
C PRO A 273 -13.82 15.26 3.81
N GLN A 274 -12.94 14.26 3.69
CA GLN A 274 -12.48 13.43 4.80
C GLN A 274 -11.03 13.01 4.62
N VAL A 275 -10.30 12.94 5.73
CA VAL A 275 -9.04 12.20 5.87
C VAL A 275 -9.30 11.01 6.76
N ILE A 276 -9.14 9.81 6.23
CA ILE A 276 -9.41 8.56 6.94
C ILE A 276 -8.09 7.83 7.15
N VAL A 277 -7.80 7.45 8.39
CA VAL A 277 -6.53 6.78 8.75
C VAL A 277 -6.77 5.65 9.73
N GLY A 278 -6.12 4.51 9.49
CA GLY A 278 -6.00 3.44 10.45
C GLY A 278 -4.90 3.76 11.44
N GLN A 279 -5.15 3.58 12.72
CA GLN A 279 -4.21 3.99 13.76
C GLN A 279 -3.73 2.81 14.62
N GLY A 280 -2.66 3.07 15.39
CA GLY A 280 -1.92 2.09 16.16
C GLY A 280 -2.69 1.44 17.33
N ASP A 281 -3.88 1.92 17.64
CA ASP A 281 -4.79 1.38 18.66
C ASP A 281 -5.91 0.50 18.08
N GLY A 282 -5.88 0.25 16.76
CA GLY A 282 -6.87 -0.56 16.05
C GLY A 282 -8.15 0.17 15.68
N TRP A 283 -8.15 1.49 15.76
CA TRP A 283 -9.27 2.31 15.30
C TRP A 283 -9.02 2.88 13.91
N LEU A 284 -10.06 2.92 13.12
CA LEU A 284 -10.15 3.75 11.93
C LEU A 284 -10.82 5.07 12.31
N ARG A 285 -10.16 6.20 11.99
CA ARG A 285 -10.70 7.53 12.30
C ARG A 285 -10.76 8.39 11.06
N SER A 286 -11.82 9.19 10.98
CA SER A 286 -12.02 10.17 9.92
C SER A 286 -12.02 11.57 10.50
N PHE A 287 -11.28 12.45 9.86
CA PHE A 287 -11.13 13.84 10.25
C PHE A 287 -11.56 14.78 9.13
N ASP A 288 -12.07 15.94 9.50
CA ASP A 288 -12.23 17.07 8.59
C ASP A 288 -10.85 17.56 8.15
N PRO A 289 -10.55 17.59 6.85
CA PRO A 289 -9.20 17.93 6.37
C PRO A 289 -8.76 19.36 6.72
N ALA A 290 -9.72 20.29 6.84
CA ALA A 290 -9.42 21.71 7.09
C ALA A 290 -9.14 22.00 8.56
N THR A 291 -9.82 21.29 9.46
CA THR A 291 -9.83 21.65 10.88
C THR A 291 -9.23 20.58 11.79
N GLY A 292 -9.04 19.35 11.32
CA GLY A 292 -8.64 18.21 12.14
C GLY A 292 -9.74 17.70 13.08
N LYS A 293 -10.99 18.22 12.95
CA LYS A 293 -12.11 17.75 13.77
C LYS A 293 -12.44 16.29 13.42
N LEU A 294 -12.54 15.45 14.46
CA LEU A 294 -13.01 14.06 14.32
C LEU A 294 -14.44 14.06 13.79
N LEU A 295 -14.68 13.40 12.67
CA LEU A 295 -15.99 13.23 12.03
C LEU A 295 -16.66 11.94 12.51
N TRP A 296 -15.92 10.84 12.47
CA TRP A 296 -16.35 9.55 12.97
C TRP A 296 -15.13 8.68 13.33
N LYS A 297 -15.39 7.65 14.12
CA LYS A 297 -14.42 6.61 14.47
C LYS A 297 -15.07 5.24 14.41
N PHE A 298 -14.28 4.23 14.07
CA PHE A 298 -14.71 2.84 13.95
C PHE A 298 -13.67 1.92 14.59
N ASP A 299 -14.06 1.14 15.59
CA ASP A 299 -13.22 0.11 16.18
C ASP A 299 -13.22 -1.13 15.27
N LEU A 300 -12.05 -1.48 14.72
CA LEU A 300 -11.88 -2.63 13.84
C LEU A 300 -11.78 -3.96 14.61
N ASN A 301 -11.74 -3.90 15.93
CA ASN A 301 -11.63 -5.05 16.79
C ASN A 301 -12.95 -5.34 17.55
N PRO A 302 -13.23 -6.61 17.84
CA PRO A 302 -14.32 -6.96 18.76
C PRO A 302 -14.02 -6.44 20.17
N LYS A 303 -15.07 -6.23 20.99
CA LYS A 303 -14.92 -5.63 22.32
C LYS A 303 -14.32 -6.55 23.37
N ASP A 304 -14.24 -7.84 23.10
CA ASP A 304 -13.53 -8.83 23.90
C ASP A 304 -12.06 -9.00 23.53
N ALA A 305 -11.58 -8.29 22.50
CA ALA A 305 -10.19 -8.32 22.09
C ALA A 305 -9.27 -7.84 23.23
N GLU A 306 -8.17 -8.57 23.44
CA GLU A 306 -7.19 -8.30 24.49
C GLU A 306 -6.14 -7.33 24.00
N TYR A 307 -6.01 -6.21 24.73
CA TYR A 307 -4.96 -5.24 24.52
C TYR A 307 -3.67 -5.75 25.17
N GLU A 308 -2.61 -5.86 24.39
CA GLU A 308 -1.26 -6.15 24.88
C GLU A 308 -0.26 -5.29 24.09
N LEU A 309 0.60 -4.59 24.81
CA LEU A 309 1.67 -3.78 24.20
C LEU A 309 2.60 -4.65 23.37
N GLY A 310 3.05 -4.13 22.23
CA GLY A 310 3.80 -4.89 21.24
C GLY A 310 2.93 -5.71 20.29
N GLY A 311 1.58 -5.73 20.48
CA GLY A 311 0.65 -6.41 19.58
C GLY A 311 0.54 -7.92 19.77
N ALA A 312 1.00 -8.47 20.91
CA ALA A 312 0.93 -9.90 21.21
C ALA A 312 -0.48 -10.38 21.62
N GLY A 313 -1.37 -9.45 22.04
CA GLY A 313 -2.77 -9.76 22.37
C GLY A 313 -3.61 -10.02 21.12
N THR A 314 -4.92 -10.21 21.33
CA THR A 314 -5.88 -10.42 20.21
C THR A 314 -6.41 -9.14 19.59
N ARG A 315 -6.15 -7.97 20.21
CA ARG A 315 -6.44 -6.68 19.60
C ARG A 315 -5.41 -6.33 18.54
N ASN A 316 -5.87 -5.98 17.35
CA ASN A 316 -5.04 -5.68 16.20
C ASN A 316 -4.93 -4.17 15.99
N TYR A 317 -3.75 -3.66 15.64
CA TYR A 317 -3.60 -2.33 15.07
C TYR A 317 -3.76 -2.36 13.54
N VAL A 318 -3.91 -1.20 12.92
CA VAL A 318 -4.20 -1.12 11.48
C VAL A 318 -2.92 -0.95 10.68
N MET A 319 -2.55 -1.95 9.90
CA MET A 319 -1.37 -1.91 9.02
C MET A 319 -1.74 -1.52 7.58
N ALA A 320 -2.82 -2.09 7.06
CA ALA A 320 -3.25 -1.83 5.69
C ALA A 320 -3.81 -0.41 5.52
N THR A 321 -3.61 0.15 4.34
CA THR A 321 -4.19 1.44 3.97
C THR A 321 -5.69 1.27 3.66
N PRO A 322 -6.60 2.10 4.20
CA PRO A 322 -7.99 2.09 3.81
C PRO A 322 -8.16 2.54 2.35
N MET A 323 -9.09 1.95 1.63
CA MET A 323 -9.36 2.21 0.21
C MET A 323 -10.80 2.63 -0.01
N LEU A 324 -11.04 3.59 -0.92
CA LEU A 324 -12.38 4.02 -1.32
C LEU A 324 -12.76 3.41 -2.67
N TYR A 325 -13.93 2.78 -2.71
CA TYR A 325 -14.56 2.33 -3.94
C TYR A 325 -16.09 2.43 -3.82
N ASP A 326 -16.75 2.96 -4.85
CA ASP A 326 -18.22 3.12 -4.93
C ASP A 326 -18.84 3.73 -3.66
N GLY A 327 -18.22 4.81 -3.15
CA GLY A 327 -18.66 5.53 -1.95
C GLY A 327 -18.56 4.75 -0.64
N ARG A 328 -17.84 3.62 -0.62
CA ARG A 328 -17.57 2.79 0.56
C ARG A 328 -16.08 2.72 0.87
N VAL A 329 -15.77 2.61 2.15
CA VAL A 329 -14.39 2.40 2.62
C VAL A 329 -14.18 0.93 2.91
N TYR A 330 -13.12 0.37 2.34
CA TYR A 330 -12.69 -1.01 2.57
C TYR A 330 -11.39 -0.99 3.35
N VAL A 331 -11.34 -1.71 4.46
CA VAL A 331 -10.15 -1.77 5.29
C VAL A 331 -10.00 -3.17 5.90
N PRO A 332 -8.89 -3.85 5.62
CA PRO A 332 -8.55 -5.07 6.32
C PRO A 332 -7.85 -4.76 7.64
N THR A 333 -8.00 -5.65 8.59
CA THR A 333 -7.23 -5.69 9.83
C THR A 333 -6.71 -7.09 10.05
N GLY A 334 -5.77 -7.24 10.94
CA GLY A 334 -5.22 -8.53 11.31
C GLY A 334 -4.09 -8.39 12.29
N GLN A 335 -3.81 -9.47 13.00
CA GLN A 335 -2.78 -9.49 14.01
C GLN A 335 -1.39 -9.23 13.42
N ASP A 336 -0.53 -8.60 14.19
CA ASP A 336 0.84 -8.30 13.80
C ASP A 336 1.56 -9.56 13.31
N PRO A 337 2.18 -9.52 12.11
CA PRO A 337 2.96 -10.65 11.60
C PRO A 337 4.10 -11.11 12.50
N GLU A 338 4.59 -10.27 13.39
CA GLU A 338 5.67 -10.61 14.32
C GLU A 338 5.18 -11.48 15.48
N HIS A 339 3.89 -11.44 15.81
CA HIS A 339 3.37 -12.02 17.03
C HIS A 339 2.43 -13.20 16.86
N SER A 340 1.54 -13.20 15.87
CA SER A 340 0.55 -14.27 15.76
C SER A 340 -0.10 -14.39 14.37
N ALA A 341 -0.85 -15.49 14.20
CA ALA A 341 -1.68 -15.80 13.04
C ALA A 341 -3.18 -15.63 13.33
N GLY A 342 -3.55 -14.75 14.26
CA GLY A 342 -4.93 -14.62 14.74
C GLY A 342 -5.97 -14.20 13.69
N VAL A 343 -7.21 -14.13 14.14
CA VAL A 343 -8.37 -13.70 13.32
C VAL A 343 -8.14 -12.32 12.73
N ALA A 344 -8.47 -12.18 11.45
CA ALA A 344 -8.51 -10.91 10.76
C ALA A 344 -9.90 -10.67 10.16
N HIS A 345 -10.19 -9.42 9.87
CA HIS A 345 -11.44 -9.02 9.23
C HIS A 345 -11.16 -8.05 8.07
N LEU A 346 -11.95 -8.20 7.03
CA LEU A 346 -12.10 -7.18 5.99
C LEU A 346 -13.45 -6.50 6.19
N TYR A 347 -13.45 -5.19 6.37
CA TYR A 347 -14.65 -4.39 6.57
C TYR A 347 -14.99 -3.58 5.33
N CYS A 348 -16.28 -3.51 5.00
CA CYS A 348 -16.87 -2.50 4.14
C CYS A 348 -17.70 -1.55 5.01
N ILE A 349 -17.38 -0.26 4.96
CA ILE A 349 -17.91 0.77 5.88
C ILE A 349 -18.56 1.89 5.09
N ASP A 350 -19.69 2.40 5.60
CA ASP A 350 -20.35 3.61 5.12
C ASP A 350 -19.73 4.87 5.77
N PRO A 351 -18.89 5.65 5.07
CA PRO A 351 -18.22 6.82 5.64
C PRO A 351 -19.11 8.06 5.74
N THR A 352 -20.40 7.97 5.40
CA THR A 352 -21.34 9.11 5.49
C THR A 352 -21.87 9.33 6.90
N LYS A 353 -21.78 8.35 7.79
CA LYS A 353 -22.19 8.42 9.18
C LYS A 353 -21.26 9.31 10.03
N ALA A 354 -21.65 9.59 11.26
CA ALA A 354 -20.89 10.46 12.18
C ALA A 354 -20.85 9.89 13.60
N GLY A 355 -19.82 10.28 14.37
CA GLY A 355 -19.64 9.86 15.76
C GLY A 355 -18.98 8.48 15.90
N ASP A 356 -19.33 7.72 16.92
CA ASP A 356 -18.88 6.33 17.04
C ASP A 356 -19.77 5.44 16.17
N VAL A 357 -19.18 4.93 15.09
CA VAL A 357 -19.87 4.13 14.08
C VAL A 357 -19.39 2.66 14.08
N SER A 358 -18.73 2.24 15.15
CA SER A 358 -18.25 0.86 15.34
C SER A 358 -19.39 -0.15 15.23
N ARG A 359 -19.06 -1.41 14.97
CA ARG A 359 -20.03 -2.51 14.98
C ARG A 359 -20.73 -2.64 16.32
N GLU A 360 -19.95 -2.47 17.40
CA GLU A 360 -20.39 -2.63 18.77
C GLU A 360 -19.94 -1.44 19.62
N LEU A 361 -20.74 -1.08 20.61
CA LEU A 361 -20.39 -0.15 21.70
C LEU A 361 -19.98 -0.93 22.94
N ASP A 362 -19.18 -0.31 23.81
CA ASP A 362 -18.80 -0.89 25.08
C ASP A 362 -20.05 -1.13 25.96
N ALA A 363 -20.12 -2.31 26.57
CA ALA A 363 -21.18 -2.71 27.50
C ALA A 363 -20.63 -3.22 28.84
N GLY A 364 -19.36 -2.92 29.14
CA GLY A 364 -18.59 -3.36 30.28
C GLY A 364 -17.32 -4.11 29.88
N PRO A 365 -16.51 -4.54 30.82
CA PRO A 365 -15.23 -5.22 30.54
C PRO A 365 -15.42 -6.41 29.61
N LYS A 366 -14.70 -6.39 28.47
CA LYS A 366 -14.74 -7.45 27.43
C LYS A 366 -16.16 -7.78 26.92
N LYS A 367 -17.06 -6.79 26.91
CA LYS A 367 -18.44 -6.97 26.43
C LYS A 367 -18.82 -5.89 25.44
N GLY A 368 -19.34 -6.30 24.31
CA GLY A 368 -19.95 -5.42 23.31
C GLY A 368 -21.47 -5.52 23.31
N LYS A 369 -22.14 -4.46 22.88
CA LYS A 369 -23.55 -4.45 22.49
C LYS A 369 -23.67 -3.87 21.09
N PRO A 370 -24.63 -4.34 20.27
CA PRO A 370 -24.84 -3.82 18.93
C PRO A 370 -24.96 -2.29 18.92
N ASN A 371 -24.27 -1.65 18.00
CA ASN A 371 -24.34 -0.20 17.83
C ASN A 371 -25.45 0.15 16.82
N PRO A 372 -26.54 0.83 17.23
CA PRO A 372 -27.61 1.23 16.30
C PRO A 372 -27.13 2.23 15.23
N ASN A 373 -25.99 2.91 15.48
CA ASN A 373 -25.34 3.81 14.53
C ASN A 373 -24.21 3.14 13.75
N SER A 374 -24.10 1.81 13.75
CA SER A 374 -23.01 1.11 13.07
C SER A 374 -22.93 1.45 11.60
N ALA A 375 -21.71 1.74 11.10
CA ALA A 375 -21.42 1.99 9.70
C ALA A 375 -21.08 0.73 8.90
N VAL A 376 -21.11 -0.45 9.52
CA VAL A 376 -20.82 -1.72 8.83
C VAL A 376 -21.84 -1.95 7.73
N VAL A 377 -21.37 -2.10 6.50
CA VAL A 377 -22.17 -2.62 5.37
C VAL A 377 -22.05 -4.14 5.35
N TRP A 378 -20.83 -4.65 5.41
CA TRP A 378 -20.50 -6.04 5.61
C TRP A 378 -19.07 -6.19 6.17
N TYR A 379 -18.76 -7.37 6.70
CA TYR A 379 -17.42 -7.74 7.11
C TYR A 379 -17.24 -9.26 7.00
N THR A 380 -16.00 -9.73 6.90
CA THR A 380 -15.70 -11.16 6.83
C THR A 380 -15.90 -11.83 8.20
N PRO A 381 -16.52 -13.03 8.26
CA PRO A 381 -16.66 -13.78 9.52
C PRO A 381 -15.30 -14.23 10.07
N SER A 382 -15.27 -14.60 11.36
CA SER A 382 -14.08 -15.14 12.01
C SER A 382 -13.81 -16.59 11.58
N GLU A 383 -14.87 -17.39 11.54
CA GLU A 383 -14.81 -18.81 11.17
C GLU A 383 -15.08 -19.02 9.68
N VAL A 384 -14.56 -20.11 9.15
CA VAL A 384 -14.82 -20.50 7.76
C VAL A 384 -16.21 -21.13 7.69
N PRO A 385 -17.20 -20.50 7.01
CA PRO A 385 -18.53 -21.10 6.83
C PRO A 385 -18.46 -22.42 6.07
N ASP A 386 -19.40 -23.33 6.34
CA ASP A 386 -19.45 -24.66 5.70
C ASP A 386 -19.60 -24.59 4.17
N ASP A 387 -20.24 -23.52 3.67
CA ASP A 387 -20.45 -23.25 2.24
C ASP A 387 -19.32 -22.44 1.60
N ALA A 388 -18.26 -22.12 2.35
CA ALA A 388 -17.12 -21.37 1.80
C ALA A 388 -16.38 -22.21 0.73
N PRO A 389 -15.79 -21.55 -0.29
CA PRO A 389 -14.99 -22.23 -1.28
C PRO A 389 -13.88 -23.08 -0.62
N LYS A 390 -13.87 -24.37 -0.93
CA LYS A 390 -12.84 -25.30 -0.44
C LYS A 390 -11.50 -24.95 -1.10
N ILE A 391 -10.44 -24.95 -0.30
CA ILE A 391 -9.08 -24.71 -0.76
C ILE A 391 -8.25 -25.94 -0.43
N GLU A 392 -7.55 -26.45 -1.43
CA GLU A 392 -6.48 -27.41 -1.19
C GLU A 392 -5.24 -26.65 -0.71
N VAL A 393 -5.01 -26.64 0.59
CA VAL A 393 -3.79 -26.08 1.18
C VAL A 393 -2.64 -27.04 0.92
N GLY A 394 -1.69 -26.62 0.09
CA GLY A 394 -0.51 -27.44 -0.22
C GLY A 394 0.41 -27.57 1.00
N LYS A 395 0.86 -28.79 1.29
CA LYS A 395 1.85 -29.07 2.34
C LYS A 395 3.23 -28.55 1.91
N THR A 396 3.78 -27.56 2.62
CA THR A 396 5.17 -27.14 2.46
C THR A 396 5.92 -27.30 3.79
N LYS A 397 7.03 -28.03 3.77
CA LYS A 397 7.79 -28.50 4.95
C LYS A 397 8.29 -27.44 5.96
N LYS A 398 8.25 -26.15 5.62
CA LYS A 398 8.75 -25.06 6.50
C LYS A 398 7.68 -24.09 7.03
N ARG A 399 6.43 -24.18 6.58
CA ARG A 399 5.37 -23.20 6.89
C ARG A 399 4.05 -23.80 7.37
N ASP A 400 4.02 -25.08 7.70
CA ASP A 400 2.78 -25.79 8.09
C ASP A 400 2.07 -25.15 9.29
N LEU A 401 2.80 -24.46 10.18
CA LEU A 401 2.25 -23.74 11.35
C LEU A 401 1.63 -22.38 10.99
N LEU A 402 1.98 -21.80 9.84
CA LEU A 402 1.48 -20.49 9.40
C LEU A 402 0.42 -20.58 8.31
N ARG A 403 0.12 -21.81 7.80
CA ARG A 403 -0.75 -22.06 6.66
C ARG A 403 -2.05 -22.78 6.97
N SER A 404 -2.35 -23.04 8.24
CA SER A 404 -3.68 -23.53 8.56
C SER A 404 -4.66 -22.37 8.31
N ARG A 405 -5.57 -22.54 7.36
CA ARG A 405 -6.71 -21.65 7.21
C ARG A 405 -7.71 -21.98 8.31
N GLU A 406 -7.32 -21.71 9.56
CA GLU A 406 -8.22 -21.77 10.71
C GLU A 406 -9.30 -20.69 10.63
N TYR A 407 -9.01 -19.58 9.92
CA TYR A 407 -9.86 -18.42 9.84
C TYR A 407 -10.30 -18.14 8.41
N TYR A 408 -11.46 -17.58 8.26
CA TYR A 408 -12.02 -17.20 6.95
C TYR A 408 -11.15 -16.18 6.23
N TYR A 409 -10.61 -15.21 6.96
CA TYR A 409 -9.72 -14.18 6.49
C TYR A 409 -8.56 -14.04 7.48
N CYS A 410 -7.33 -14.00 6.99
CA CYS A 410 -6.14 -13.95 7.81
C CYS A 410 -5.50 -12.55 7.80
N ARG A 411 -4.51 -12.35 8.63
CA ARG A 411 -3.80 -11.07 8.80
C ARG A 411 -3.34 -10.50 7.45
N THR A 412 -3.54 -9.20 7.27
CA THR A 412 -3.35 -8.53 5.98
C THR A 412 -2.69 -7.18 6.17
N ILE A 413 -1.65 -6.92 5.38
CA ILE A 413 -1.02 -5.61 5.21
C ILE A 413 -1.29 -5.03 3.81
N ALA A 414 -1.70 -5.87 2.86
CA ALA A 414 -2.05 -5.45 1.51
C ALA A 414 -3.33 -4.60 1.50
N THR A 415 -3.29 -3.46 0.83
CA THR A 415 -4.49 -2.66 0.55
C THR A 415 -5.36 -3.41 -0.47
N PRO A 416 -6.69 -3.52 -0.29
CA PRO A 416 -7.57 -4.11 -1.28
C PRO A 416 -7.62 -3.28 -2.56
N THR A 417 -8.01 -3.93 -3.67
CA THR A 417 -8.27 -3.27 -4.96
C THR A 417 -9.63 -3.69 -5.48
N ALA A 418 -10.44 -2.75 -5.96
CA ALA A 418 -11.79 -3.02 -6.45
C ALA A 418 -12.04 -2.43 -7.83
N HIS A 419 -12.70 -3.20 -8.70
CA HIS A 419 -13.15 -2.79 -10.03
C HIS A 419 -14.38 -3.59 -10.44
N ASP A 420 -15.32 -2.95 -11.14
CA ASP A 420 -16.57 -3.56 -11.67
C ASP A 420 -17.29 -4.47 -10.67
N GLY A 421 -17.44 -3.99 -9.41
CA GLY A 421 -18.14 -4.70 -8.35
C GLY A 421 -17.41 -5.88 -7.74
N LEU A 422 -16.18 -6.17 -8.15
CA LEU A 422 -15.30 -7.19 -7.54
C LEU A 422 -14.20 -6.54 -6.72
N LEU A 423 -13.88 -7.15 -5.58
CA LEU A 423 -12.83 -6.71 -4.69
C LEU A 423 -11.80 -7.84 -4.53
N TYR A 424 -10.55 -7.49 -4.75
CA TYR A 424 -9.40 -8.37 -4.64
C TYR A 424 -8.54 -7.96 -3.44
N THR A 425 -8.12 -8.92 -2.66
CA THR A 425 -7.22 -8.71 -1.52
C THR A 425 -6.36 -9.95 -1.31
N ALA A 426 -5.30 -9.81 -0.54
CA ALA A 426 -4.44 -10.94 -0.19
C ALA A 426 -3.97 -10.83 1.26
N ASP A 427 -3.70 -11.95 1.89
CA ASP A 427 -3.12 -11.99 3.23
C ASP A 427 -1.65 -12.40 3.22
N VAL A 428 -0.97 -12.21 4.35
CA VAL A 428 0.46 -12.56 4.48
C VAL A 428 0.75 -14.07 4.50
N HIS A 429 -0.29 -14.92 4.53
CA HIS A 429 -0.15 -16.36 4.34
C HIS A 429 -0.14 -16.77 2.86
N GLY A 430 -0.48 -15.81 1.97
CA GLY A 430 -0.48 -16.03 0.52
C GLY A 430 -1.82 -16.45 -0.04
N PHE A 431 -2.90 -16.32 0.71
CA PHE A 431 -4.24 -16.48 0.16
C PHE A 431 -4.67 -15.20 -0.54
N VAL A 432 -5.08 -15.35 -1.80
CA VAL A 432 -5.65 -14.28 -2.63
C VAL A 432 -7.15 -14.51 -2.72
N TYR A 433 -7.93 -13.48 -2.47
CA TYR A 433 -9.39 -13.54 -2.38
C TYR A 433 -10.05 -12.67 -3.44
N CYS A 434 -11.19 -13.11 -3.97
CA CYS A 434 -12.10 -12.31 -4.76
C CYS A 434 -13.47 -12.28 -4.09
N PHE A 435 -13.90 -11.09 -3.69
CA PHE A 435 -15.20 -10.86 -3.09
C PHE A 435 -16.11 -10.05 -4.02
N ASP A 436 -17.41 -10.17 -3.80
CA ASP A 436 -18.37 -9.17 -4.23
C ASP A 436 -18.19 -7.91 -3.38
N ALA A 437 -17.85 -6.79 -3.99
CA ALA A 437 -17.56 -5.56 -3.26
C ALA A 437 -18.79 -5.03 -2.48
N LYS A 438 -20.00 -5.23 -2.99
CA LYS A 438 -21.24 -4.72 -2.38
C LYS A 438 -21.72 -5.58 -1.22
N THR A 439 -21.56 -6.91 -1.31
CA THR A 439 -22.18 -7.86 -0.37
C THR A 439 -21.19 -8.60 0.53
N GLY A 440 -19.89 -8.58 0.19
CA GLY A 440 -18.87 -9.36 0.88
C GLY A 440 -18.91 -10.86 0.55
N LYS A 441 -19.71 -11.29 -0.45
CA LYS A 441 -19.73 -12.69 -0.88
C LYS A 441 -18.38 -13.09 -1.43
N LEU A 442 -17.77 -14.13 -0.89
CA LEU A 442 -16.53 -14.71 -1.42
C LEU A 442 -16.86 -15.53 -2.68
N TYR A 443 -16.20 -15.18 -3.80
CA TYR A 443 -16.33 -15.92 -5.04
C TYR A 443 -15.28 -17.02 -5.17
N TRP A 444 -14.02 -16.68 -4.88
CA TRP A 444 -12.94 -17.65 -4.94
C TRP A 444 -11.74 -17.24 -4.07
N VAL A 445 -10.92 -18.23 -3.78
CA VAL A 445 -9.64 -18.07 -3.09
C VAL A 445 -8.58 -18.86 -3.86
N GLU A 446 -7.35 -18.34 -3.90
CA GLU A 446 -6.15 -19.01 -4.38
C GLU A 446 -5.10 -19.07 -3.30
N ASP A 447 -4.46 -20.21 -3.11
CA ASP A 447 -3.25 -20.38 -2.31
C ASP A 447 -2.03 -20.22 -3.22
N THR A 448 -1.34 -19.09 -3.15
CA THR A 448 -0.09 -18.86 -3.91
C THR A 448 1.07 -19.69 -3.37
N LYS A 449 0.93 -20.31 -2.20
CA LYS A 449 1.96 -21.07 -1.46
C LYS A 449 3.15 -20.21 -1.03
N ASP A 450 2.94 -18.90 -0.96
CA ASP A 450 3.95 -17.91 -0.64
C ASP A 450 3.34 -16.66 0.01
N ASP A 451 4.12 -15.87 0.75
CA ASP A 451 3.59 -14.66 1.38
C ASP A 451 3.26 -13.58 0.34
N VAL A 452 2.15 -12.86 0.58
CA VAL A 452 1.75 -11.70 -0.21
C VAL A 452 1.66 -10.47 0.71
N ARG A 453 2.37 -9.41 0.36
CA ARG A 453 2.42 -8.15 1.13
C ARG A 453 2.01 -6.95 0.29
N GLY A 454 2.26 -7.00 -1.01
CA GLY A 454 1.87 -5.96 -1.96
C GLY A 454 0.38 -5.98 -2.26
N GLN A 455 -0.15 -4.82 -2.61
CA GLN A 455 -1.54 -4.71 -3.06
C GLN A 455 -1.74 -5.40 -4.41
N PRO A 456 -2.93 -5.98 -4.66
CA PRO A 456 -3.34 -6.36 -6.00
C PRO A 456 -3.37 -5.15 -6.93
N LEU A 457 -2.86 -5.27 -8.16
CA LEU A 457 -2.99 -4.28 -9.21
C LEU A 457 -4.05 -4.74 -10.20
N TRP A 458 -5.08 -3.94 -10.44
CA TRP A 458 -6.02 -4.20 -11.53
C TRP A 458 -5.66 -3.37 -12.78
N ALA A 459 -5.61 -4.01 -13.95
CA ALA A 459 -5.43 -3.35 -15.24
C ALA A 459 -6.09 -4.15 -16.36
N ASP A 460 -6.97 -3.51 -17.12
CA ASP A 460 -7.62 -4.05 -18.33
C ASP A 460 -8.08 -5.51 -18.21
N GLY A 461 -8.92 -5.79 -17.23
CA GLY A 461 -9.49 -7.12 -17.00
C GLY A 461 -8.52 -8.17 -16.42
N LYS A 462 -7.42 -7.74 -15.82
CA LYS A 462 -6.42 -8.59 -15.20
C LYS A 462 -6.07 -8.09 -13.80
N VAL A 463 -5.72 -9.03 -12.91
CA VAL A 463 -5.28 -8.76 -11.54
C VAL A 463 -3.89 -9.34 -11.34
N PHE A 464 -2.94 -8.48 -11.01
CA PHE A 464 -1.53 -8.84 -10.83
C PHE A 464 -1.20 -8.90 -9.34
N ILE A 465 -0.49 -9.94 -8.91
CA ILE A 465 -0.10 -10.18 -7.51
C ILE A 465 1.38 -10.59 -7.49
N GLY A 466 2.20 -9.88 -6.75
CA GLY A 466 3.59 -10.28 -6.47
C GLY A 466 3.69 -11.06 -5.17
N THR A 467 4.62 -12.01 -5.08
CA THR A 467 4.82 -12.85 -3.90
C THR A 467 6.23 -12.75 -3.31
N GLY A 468 6.38 -13.23 -2.09
CA GLY A 468 7.62 -13.16 -1.32
C GLY A 468 8.77 -14.04 -1.82
N TYR A 469 8.49 -15.07 -2.63
CA TYR A 469 9.52 -15.92 -3.25
C TYR A 469 9.78 -15.59 -4.72
N GLY A 470 9.11 -14.55 -5.25
CA GLY A 470 9.44 -14.04 -6.56
C GLY A 470 8.53 -14.54 -7.68
N ASP A 471 7.27 -14.85 -7.39
CA ASP A 471 6.28 -15.10 -8.42
C ASP A 471 5.39 -13.87 -8.66
N VAL A 472 5.04 -13.63 -9.91
CA VAL A 472 3.96 -12.73 -10.31
C VAL A 472 2.80 -13.58 -10.84
N PHE A 473 1.70 -13.60 -10.10
CA PHE A 473 0.45 -14.22 -10.53
C PHE A 473 -0.40 -13.19 -11.28
N ILE A 474 -0.98 -13.60 -12.39
CA ILE A 474 -1.89 -12.81 -13.21
C ILE A 474 -3.21 -13.57 -13.32
N PHE A 475 -4.26 -13.07 -12.69
CA PHE A 475 -5.60 -13.63 -12.78
C PHE A 475 -6.45 -12.86 -13.77
N ALA A 476 -7.37 -13.53 -14.46
CA ALA A 476 -8.44 -12.85 -15.16
C ALA A 476 -9.40 -12.20 -14.15
N HIS A 477 -9.83 -10.96 -14.41
CA HIS A 477 -10.90 -10.33 -13.67
C HIS A 477 -12.22 -11.11 -13.85
N GLY A 478 -12.87 -11.51 -12.77
CA GLY A 478 -14.11 -12.26 -12.84
C GLY A 478 -14.49 -12.99 -11.55
N LYS A 479 -15.75 -13.46 -11.51
CA LYS A 479 -16.32 -14.24 -10.41
C LYS A 479 -15.83 -15.69 -10.40
N GLU A 480 -15.28 -16.15 -11.51
CA GLU A 480 -14.67 -17.47 -11.63
C GLU A 480 -13.14 -17.34 -11.54
N LYS A 481 -12.51 -18.20 -10.75
CA LYS A 481 -11.06 -18.23 -10.63
C LYS A 481 -10.43 -18.71 -11.94
N LYS A 482 -9.66 -17.83 -12.56
CA LYS A 482 -8.91 -18.18 -13.77
C LYS A 482 -7.51 -17.59 -13.69
N LEU A 483 -6.52 -18.43 -13.46
CA LEU A 483 -5.11 -18.06 -13.57
C LEU A 483 -4.79 -17.86 -15.07
N PHE A 484 -4.33 -16.66 -15.42
CA PHE A 484 -3.95 -16.31 -16.78
C PHE A 484 -2.48 -16.62 -17.05
N ALA A 485 -1.60 -16.23 -16.10
CA ALA A 485 -0.18 -16.49 -16.17
C ALA A 485 0.45 -16.53 -14.77
N LYS A 486 1.60 -17.19 -14.67
CA LYS A 486 2.50 -17.17 -13.52
C LYS A 486 3.92 -16.94 -14.05
N ILE A 487 4.54 -15.82 -13.64
CA ILE A 487 5.86 -15.39 -14.08
C ILE A 487 6.81 -15.51 -12.89
N ALA A 488 7.90 -16.25 -13.05
CA ALA A 488 8.93 -16.38 -12.03
C ALA A 488 9.91 -15.20 -12.06
N CYS A 489 10.33 -14.77 -10.88
CA CYS A 489 11.42 -13.83 -10.63
C CYS A 489 12.40 -14.47 -9.65
N ASP A 490 13.68 -14.15 -9.74
CA ASP A 490 14.73 -14.69 -8.86
C ASP A 490 14.85 -13.95 -7.51
N GLU A 491 14.02 -12.98 -7.28
CA GLU A 491 13.96 -12.21 -6.05
C GLU A 491 12.52 -11.93 -5.59
N PRO A 492 12.29 -11.65 -4.30
CA PRO A 492 10.96 -11.31 -3.79
C PRO A 492 10.32 -10.14 -4.52
N VAL A 493 9.02 -10.28 -4.88
CA VAL A 493 8.19 -9.22 -5.47
C VAL A 493 7.16 -8.74 -4.44
N ARG A 494 7.65 -8.35 -3.25
CA ARG A 494 6.81 -7.92 -2.11
C ARG A 494 6.19 -6.54 -2.26
N PRO A 495 6.85 -5.55 -2.90
CA PRO A 495 6.32 -4.18 -2.96
C PRO A 495 5.00 -4.04 -3.72
N GLY A 496 4.69 -5.00 -4.58
CA GLY A 496 3.58 -4.93 -5.53
C GLY A 496 4.02 -4.41 -6.89
N LEU A 497 3.04 -4.24 -7.78
CA LEU A 497 3.26 -3.85 -9.17
C LEU A 497 2.58 -2.52 -9.46
N VAL A 498 3.07 -1.83 -10.49
CA VAL A 498 2.49 -0.60 -11.03
C VAL A 498 2.38 -0.72 -12.54
N PHE A 499 1.24 -0.31 -13.10
CA PHE A 499 1.08 -0.20 -14.56
C PHE A 499 0.73 1.24 -14.90
N ALA A 500 1.68 1.93 -15.53
CA ALA A 500 1.62 3.34 -15.86
C ALA A 500 2.34 3.63 -17.17
N ASN A 501 1.80 4.53 -17.97
CA ASN A 501 2.39 5.00 -19.24
C ASN A 501 2.79 3.85 -20.17
N GLY A 502 1.96 2.80 -20.26
CA GLY A 502 2.19 1.61 -21.10
C GLY A 502 3.29 0.67 -20.58
N THR A 503 3.76 0.86 -19.34
CA THR A 503 4.85 0.09 -18.74
C THR A 503 4.37 -0.58 -17.44
N LEU A 504 4.58 -1.90 -17.34
CA LEU A 504 4.41 -2.64 -16.09
C LEU A 504 5.73 -2.62 -15.32
N TYR A 505 5.72 -2.03 -14.16
CA TYR A 505 6.85 -2.03 -13.23
C TYR A 505 6.71 -3.18 -12.26
N VAL A 506 7.64 -4.11 -12.31
CA VAL A 506 7.79 -5.20 -11.34
C VAL A 506 8.93 -4.83 -10.41
N THR A 507 8.61 -4.63 -9.15
CA THR A 507 9.60 -4.23 -8.14
C THR A 507 10.06 -5.44 -7.36
N GLY A 508 11.29 -5.84 -7.59
CA GLY A 508 11.99 -6.81 -6.76
C GLY A 508 12.54 -6.20 -5.48
N GLU A 509 13.18 -7.02 -4.67
CA GLU A 509 13.84 -6.53 -3.44
C GLU A 509 15.05 -5.65 -3.78
N SER A 510 15.79 -6.00 -4.83
CA SER A 510 17.03 -5.32 -5.25
C SER A 510 17.02 -4.73 -6.67
N ARG A 511 15.98 -4.99 -7.45
CA ARG A 511 15.88 -4.50 -8.84
C ARG A 511 14.48 -4.00 -9.17
N LEU A 512 14.43 -3.05 -10.08
CA LEU A 512 13.20 -2.61 -10.73
C LEU A 512 13.23 -3.03 -12.20
N TYR A 513 12.20 -3.76 -12.61
CA TYR A 513 12.04 -4.19 -14.00
C TYR A 513 10.91 -3.39 -14.66
N ALA A 514 11.18 -2.76 -15.78
CA ALA A 514 10.18 -2.14 -16.63
C ALA A 514 9.87 -3.05 -17.81
N VAL A 515 8.60 -3.48 -17.90
CA VAL A 515 8.12 -4.39 -18.93
C VAL A 515 7.15 -3.64 -19.82
N TRP A 516 7.48 -3.49 -21.10
CA TRP A 516 6.60 -2.79 -22.03
C TRP A 516 5.43 -3.66 -22.48
N SER A 517 4.27 -3.02 -22.66
CA SER A 517 3.20 -3.61 -23.44
C SER A 517 3.70 -3.92 -24.84
N ALA A 518 3.38 -5.11 -25.36
CA ALA A 518 3.62 -5.41 -26.78
C ALA A 518 2.90 -4.37 -27.65
N LYS A 519 3.61 -3.70 -28.53
CA LYS A 519 3.03 -2.73 -29.49
C LYS A 519 2.16 -3.45 -30.50
#